data_715a14e0aacb82ab15e8a6ff259cdd85
#
_entry.id   715a14e0aacb82ab15e8a6ff259cdd85
#
_cell.length_a   1.000
_cell.length_b   1.000
_cell.length_c   1.000
_cell.angle_alpha   90.00
_cell.angle_beta   90.00
_cell.angle_gamma   90.00
#
_symmetry.space_group_name_H-M   'P 1'
#
loop_
_entity.id
_entity.type
_entity.pdbx_description
1 polymer ?
#
loop_
_entity_poly.entity_id
_entity_poly.type
_entity_poly.pdbx_seq_one_letter_code
_entity_poly.pdbx_strand_id
1 'polypeptide(L)'
;MKAVKIKKNGGPEVLEIEDIKLEDPNSGEVLIRNKAIGLNYIDTYHRSGLYPVELPSNIGIEGAGIIEKIGSDVKEFKIGDRVAYASMPIGSYATHRIFPTKKLIKVPDEIQLENA
;
A
#
# COMPACT_ATOMS: atom_id res chain seq x y z
N MET A 1 0.36 2.01 13.72
CA MET A 1 0.55 1.93 12.25
C MET A 1 1.25 3.18 11.76
N LYS A 2 2.15 3.03 10.80
CA LYS A 2 2.95 4.15 10.29
C LYS A 2 2.89 4.20 8.77
N ALA A 3 3.02 5.40 8.22
CA ALA A 3 3.09 5.62 6.78
C ALA A 3 4.07 6.74 6.46
N VAL A 4 4.65 6.66 5.26
CA VAL A 4 5.46 7.75 4.72
C VAL A 4 4.55 8.65 3.92
N LYS A 5 4.61 9.94 4.19
CA LYS A 5 3.81 10.95 3.50
C LYS A 5 4.66 12.12 3.04
N ILE A 6 4.17 12.84 2.04
CA ILE A 6 4.75 14.10 1.61
C ILE A 6 3.69 15.21 1.73
N LYS A 7 4.09 16.35 2.27
CA LYS A 7 3.24 17.54 2.35
C LYS A 7 3.52 18.52 1.22
N LYS A 8 4.68 18.38 0.59
CA LYS A 8 5.10 19.17 -0.56
C LYS A 8 5.97 18.32 -1.47
N ASN A 9 6.10 18.73 -2.72
CA ASN A 9 6.99 18.07 -3.65
C ASN A 9 8.45 18.46 -3.38
N GLY A 10 9.38 17.59 -3.76
CA GLY A 10 10.80 17.84 -3.60
C GLY A 10 11.64 16.59 -3.68
N GLY A 11 12.84 16.65 -3.12
CA GLY A 11 13.77 15.55 -3.02
C GLY A 11 13.44 14.63 -1.82
N PRO A 12 14.37 13.71 -1.47
CA PRO A 12 14.11 12.77 -0.37
C PRO A 12 13.79 13.44 0.97
N GLU A 13 14.21 14.67 1.17
CA GLU A 13 13.99 15.41 2.41
C GLU A 13 12.51 15.69 2.70
N VAL A 14 11.63 15.59 1.69
CA VAL A 14 10.19 15.82 1.88
C VAL A 14 9.45 14.59 2.41
N LEU A 15 10.10 13.43 2.43
CA LEU A 15 9.50 12.21 2.97
C LEU A 15 9.43 12.29 4.50
N GLU A 16 8.24 12.10 5.05
CA GLU A 16 8.00 12.13 6.49
C GLU A 16 7.32 10.85 6.94
N ILE A 17 7.77 10.30 8.06
CA ILE A 17 7.12 9.14 8.67
C ILE A 17 6.10 9.66 9.69
N GLU A 18 4.86 9.23 9.56
CA GLU A 18 3.78 9.64 10.45
C GLU A 18 3.08 8.42 11.05
N ASP A 19 2.63 8.56 12.29
CA ASP A 19 1.70 7.61 12.86
C ASP A 19 0.34 7.82 12.19
N ILE A 20 -0.28 6.70 11.78
CA ILE A 20 -1.57 6.74 11.11
C ILE A 20 -2.57 5.87 11.86
N LYS A 21 -3.84 6.20 11.67
CA LYS A 21 -4.95 5.42 12.18
C LYS A 21 -5.86 5.11 11.00
N LEU A 22 -6.03 3.81 10.73
CA LEU A 22 -6.87 3.37 9.62
C LEU A 22 -8.20 2.89 10.17
N GLU A 23 -9.27 3.29 9.48
CA GLU A 23 -10.61 2.77 9.76
C GLU A 23 -10.74 1.36 9.17
N ASP A 24 -11.81 0.67 9.53
CA ASP A 24 -12.07 -0.65 8.97
C ASP A 24 -12.29 -0.55 7.46
N PRO A 25 -11.88 -1.58 6.69
CA PRO A 25 -12.07 -1.55 5.25
C PRO A 25 -13.53 -1.49 4.86
N ASN A 26 -13.82 -0.72 3.82
CA ASN A 26 -15.14 -0.63 3.23
C ASN A 26 -15.43 -1.82 2.32
N SER A 27 -16.63 -1.82 1.73
CA SER A 27 -17.03 -2.79 0.72
C SER A 27 -15.97 -2.90 -0.38
N GLY A 28 -15.57 -4.13 -0.73
CA GLY A 28 -14.58 -4.37 -1.77
C GLY A 28 -13.14 -4.08 -1.39
N GLU A 29 -12.86 -3.82 -0.12
CA GLU A 29 -11.54 -3.47 0.38
C GLU A 29 -11.06 -4.42 1.47
N VAL A 30 -9.74 -4.46 1.65
CA VAL A 30 -9.10 -5.21 2.73
C VAL A 30 -8.05 -4.34 3.41
N LEU A 31 -7.73 -4.67 4.66
CA LEU A 31 -6.60 -4.10 5.38
C LEU A 31 -5.43 -5.06 5.24
N ILE A 32 -4.32 -4.55 4.70
CA ILE A 32 -3.09 -5.33 4.49
C ILE A 32 -2.03 -4.85 5.46
N ARG A 33 -1.37 -5.80 6.13
CA ARG A 33 -0.12 -5.54 6.84
C ARG A 33 1.03 -5.86 5.90
N ASN A 34 1.74 -4.84 5.44
CA ASN A 34 2.84 -5.00 4.50
C ASN A 34 4.01 -5.74 5.14
N LYS A 35 4.58 -6.69 4.41
CA LYS A 35 5.80 -7.41 4.79
C LYS A 35 6.98 -7.00 3.91
N ALA A 36 6.69 -6.60 2.68
CA ALA A 36 7.69 -6.13 1.73
C ALA A 36 7.11 -4.98 0.92
N ILE A 37 7.91 -3.99 0.64
CA ILE A 37 7.51 -2.79 -0.08
C ILE A 37 8.50 -2.58 -1.21
N GLY A 38 8.00 -2.51 -2.44
CA GLY A 38 8.83 -2.28 -3.61
C GLY A 38 9.08 -0.78 -3.84
N LEU A 39 10.29 -0.47 -4.27
CA LEU A 39 10.67 0.89 -4.64
C LEU A 39 10.77 0.98 -6.15
N ASN A 40 10.04 1.94 -6.73
CA ASN A 40 9.97 2.14 -8.18
C ASN A 40 10.29 3.59 -8.54
N TYR A 41 10.80 3.80 -9.75
CA TYR A 41 11.10 5.16 -10.22
C TYR A 41 9.88 6.08 -10.18
N ILE A 42 8.69 5.56 -10.44
CA ILE A 42 7.47 6.37 -10.40
C ILE A 42 7.25 7.00 -9.02
N ASP A 43 7.72 6.35 -7.96
CA ASP A 43 7.60 6.90 -6.61
C ASP A 43 8.34 8.23 -6.50
N THR A 44 9.50 8.33 -7.15
CA THR A 44 10.26 9.58 -7.20
C THR A 44 9.55 10.64 -8.03
N TYR A 45 8.83 10.24 -9.07
CA TYR A 45 8.07 11.17 -9.92
C TYR A 45 6.87 11.74 -9.15
N HIS A 46 6.21 10.94 -8.35
CA HIS A 46 5.14 11.43 -7.47
C HIS A 46 5.71 12.37 -6.40
N ARG A 47 6.84 12.02 -5.83
CA ARG A 47 7.50 12.83 -4.80
C ARG A 47 7.94 14.18 -5.36
N SER A 48 8.56 14.21 -6.52
CA SER A 48 9.11 15.43 -7.12
C SER A 48 8.05 16.33 -7.76
N GLY A 49 6.87 15.78 -8.07
CA GLY A 49 5.82 16.50 -8.77
C GLY A 49 5.85 16.36 -10.28
N LEU A 50 6.78 15.55 -10.83
CA LEU A 50 6.81 15.28 -12.27
C LEU A 50 5.48 14.63 -12.72
N TYR A 51 4.96 13.71 -11.91
CA TYR A 51 3.61 13.17 -12.05
C TYR A 51 2.78 13.72 -10.89
N PRO A 52 1.94 14.74 -11.11
CA PRO A 52 1.25 15.41 -10.01
C PRO A 52 0.37 14.50 -9.19
N VAL A 53 0.40 14.70 -7.87
CA VAL A 53 -0.51 14.06 -6.93
C VAL A 53 -1.11 15.11 -6.02
N GLU A 54 -2.27 14.82 -5.47
CA GLU A 54 -2.93 15.72 -4.51
C GLU A 54 -2.18 15.68 -3.18
N LEU A 55 -1.77 16.84 -2.68
CA LEU A 55 -1.00 16.95 -1.43
C LEU A 55 -1.90 17.32 -0.25
N PRO A 56 -1.66 16.79 0.96
CA PRO A 56 -0.62 15.83 1.30
C PRO A 56 -0.91 14.45 0.69
N SER A 57 0.12 13.70 0.36
CA SER A 57 -0.01 12.42 -0.33
C SER A 57 0.76 11.31 0.38
N ASN A 58 0.28 10.10 0.25
CA ASN A 58 1.06 8.90 0.49
C ASN A 58 2.00 8.65 -0.70
N ILE A 59 2.87 7.68 -0.59
CA ILE A 59 3.83 7.30 -1.64
C ILE A 59 3.85 5.79 -1.81
N GLY A 60 4.18 5.35 -3.01
CA GLY A 60 4.42 3.95 -3.32
C GLY A 60 3.24 3.24 -3.93
N ILE A 61 3.53 2.28 -4.82
CA ILE A 61 2.50 1.53 -5.54
C ILE A 61 2.65 0.02 -5.43
N GLU A 62 3.75 -0.47 -4.86
CA GLU A 62 4.06 -1.89 -4.85
C GLU A 62 4.29 -2.41 -3.45
N GLY A 63 3.68 -3.55 -3.13
CA GLY A 63 3.91 -4.21 -1.85
C GLY A 63 3.38 -5.63 -1.82
N ALA A 64 3.75 -6.34 -0.78
CA ALA A 64 3.25 -7.68 -0.50
C ALA A 64 3.07 -7.82 1.00
N GLY A 65 2.01 -8.49 1.41
CA GLY A 65 1.70 -8.61 2.83
C GLY A 65 0.62 -9.62 3.12
N ILE A 66 0.03 -9.47 4.28
CA ILE A 66 -0.96 -10.39 4.83
C ILE A 66 -2.23 -9.61 5.14
N ILE A 67 -3.37 -10.15 4.74
CA ILE A 67 -4.67 -9.55 5.02
C ILE A 67 -4.98 -9.70 6.51
N GLU A 68 -5.27 -8.59 7.18
CA GLU A 68 -5.66 -8.55 8.59
C GLU A 68 -7.15 -8.32 8.81
N LYS A 69 -7.80 -7.63 7.87
CA LYS A 69 -9.25 -7.39 7.93
C LYS A 69 -9.81 -7.39 6.51
N ILE A 70 -11.08 -7.75 6.39
CA ILE A 70 -11.79 -7.75 5.11
C ILE A 70 -13.04 -6.91 5.21
N GLY A 71 -13.43 -6.27 4.11
CA GLY A 71 -14.70 -5.56 3.99
C GLY A 71 -15.88 -6.50 3.97
N SER A 72 -17.08 -5.96 4.17
CA SER A 72 -18.29 -6.74 4.41
C SER A 72 -18.70 -7.67 3.28
N ASP A 73 -18.34 -7.36 2.04
CA ASP A 73 -18.73 -8.13 0.86
C ASP A 73 -17.55 -8.86 0.21
N VAL A 74 -16.40 -8.90 0.86
CA VAL A 74 -15.21 -9.58 0.34
C VAL A 74 -15.36 -11.07 0.57
N LYS A 75 -15.37 -11.86 -0.52
CA LYS A 75 -15.54 -13.32 -0.48
C LYS A 75 -14.35 -14.08 -1.05
N GLU A 76 -13.62 -13.48 -1.99
CA GLU A 76 -12.49 -14.11 -2.68
C GLU A 76 -11.19 -14.10 -1.85
N PHE A 77 -11.15 -13.32 -0.78
CA PHE A 77 -10.02 -13.24 0.15
C PHE A 77 -10.48 -13.44 1.58
N LYS A 78 -9.57 -13.91 2.42
CA LYS A 78 -9.84 -14.11 3.86
C LYS A 78 -8.67 -13.58 4.68
N ILE A 79 -8.93 -13.34 5.95
CA ILE A 79 -7.89 -12.94 6.91
C ILE A 79 -6.79 -14.00 6.94
N GLY A 80 -5.54 -13.56 6.86
CA GLY A 80 -4.37 -14.44 6.81
C GLY A 80 -3.87 -14.72 5.40
N ASP A 81 -4.62 -14.37 4.36
CA ASP A 81 -4.17 -14.57 2.98
C ASP A 81 -2.95 -13.71 2.68
N ARG A 82 -2.02 -14.32 1.94
CA ARG A 82 -0.81 -13.67 1.46
C ARG A 82 -1.10 -13.06 0.09
N VAL A 83 -0.81 -11.77 -0.06
CA VAL A 83 -1.20 -11.00 -1.26
C VAL A 83 -0.09 -10.07 -1.70
N ALA A 84 -0.15 -9.68 -2.98
CA ALA A 84 0.75 -8.70 -3.56
C ALA A 84 -0.04 -7.75 -4.47
N TYR A 85 0.51 -6.58 -4.68
CA TYR A 85 -0.08 -5.56 -5.53
C TYR A 85 1.01 -4.67 -6.12
N ALA A 86 0.74 -4.08 -7.28
CA ALA A 86 1.69 -3.22 -7.99
C ALA A 86 0.97 -2.15 -8.81
N SER A 87 0.02 -1.44 -8.20
CA SER A 87 -0.79 -0.45 -8.93
C SER A 87 -1.39 0.59 -7.99
N MET A 88 -2.08 1.55 -8.58
CA MET A 88 -2.86 2.54 -7.81
C MET A 88 -3.97 1.84 -7.01
N PRO A 89 -4.40 2.42 -5.89
CA PRO A 89 -4.02 3.73 -5.37
C PRO A 89 -2.65 3.75 -4.68
N ILE A 90 -2.06 4.94 -4.60
CA ILE A 90 -0.77 5.19 -3.94
C ILE A 90 -0.89 4.94 -2.44
N GLY A 91 0.15 4.38 -1.81
CA GLY A 91 0.16 4.22 -0.35
C GLY A 91 0.92 3.02 0.17
N SER A 92 1.79 2.41 -0.64
CA SER A 92 2.50 1.21 -0.21
C SER A 92 3.62 1.46 0.80
N TYR A 93 4.13 2.70 0.91
CA TYR A 93 5.13 3.02 1.93
C TYR A 93 4.44 3.20 3.28
N ALA A 94 3.98 2.10 3.81
CA ALA A 94 3.25 2.05 5.07
C ALA A 94 3.38 0.66 5.69
N THR A 95 3.24 0.59 7.01
CA THR A 95 3.14 -0.71 7.69
C THR A 95 1.83 -1.39 7.36
N HIS A 96 0.76 -0.60 7.25
CA HIS A 96 -0.59 -1.09 6.97
C HIS A 96 -1.26 -0.16 5.97
N ARG A 97 -2.13 -0.72 5.13
CA ARG A 97 -2.93 0.07 4.20
C ARG A 97 -4.23 -0.61 3.84
N ILE A 98 -5.20 0.19 3.43
CA ILE A 98 -6.44 -0.28 2.82
C ILE A 98 -6.23 -0.38 1.31
N PHE A 99 -6.70 -1.46 0.68
CA PHE A 99 -6.51 -1.67 -0.75
C PHE A 99 -7.71 -2.40 -1.36
N PRO A 100 -8.10 -2.04 -2.60
CA PRO A 100 -9.23 -2.70 -3.28
C PRO A 100 -8.87 -4.12 -3.72
N THR A 101 -9.78 -5.05 -3.50
CA THR A 101 -9.54 -6.47 -3.81
C THR A 101 -9.35 -6.73 -5.31
N LYS A 102 -9.95 -5.91 -6.17
CA LYS A 102 -9.88 -6.08 -7.62
C LYS A 102 -8.46 -6.08 -8.18
N LYS A 103 -7.52 -5.48 -7.47
CA LYS A 103 -6.14 -5.32 -7.92
C LYS A 103 -5.15 -6.16 -7.12
N LEU A 104 -5.66 -7.05 -6.28
CA LEU A 104 -4.83 -7.93 -5.47
C LEU A 104 -4.60 -9.27 -6.14
N ILE A 105 -3.41 -9.81 -5.92
CA ILE A 105 -3.01 -11.14 -6.39
C ILE A 105 -2.67 -11.99 -5.16
N LYS A 106 -3.16 -13.22 -5.11
CA LYS A 106 -2.77 -14.17 -4.07
C LYS A 106 -1.36 -14.67 -4.33
N VAL A 107 -0.54 -14.73 -3.30
CA VAL A 107 0.83 -15.22 -3.38
C VAL A 107 0.85 -16.67 -2.92
N PRO A 108 1.32 -17.61 -3.77
CA PRO A 108 1.43 -19.02 -3.37
C PRO A 108 2.33 -19.19 -2.15
N ASP A 109 2.05 -20.21 -1.33
CA ASP A 109 2.76 -20.44 -0.08
C ASP A 109 4.26 -20.67 -0.29
N GLU A 110 4.65 -21.24 -1.42
CA GLU A 110 6.04 -21.54 -1.74
C GLU A 110 6.85 -20.31 -2.17
N ILE A 111 6.20 -19.17 -2.40
CA ILE A 111 6.89 -17.92 -2.75
C ILE A 111 6.97 -17.03 -1.51
N GLN A 112 8.18 -16.58 -1.18
CA GLN A 112 8.34 -15.61 -0.10
C GLN A 112 7.78 -14.26 -0.53
N LEU A 113 7.19 -13.52 0.41
CA LEU A 113 6.55 -12.24 0.09
C LEU A 113 7.55 -11.23 -0.50
N GLU A 114 8.82 -11.28 -0.09
CA GLU A 114 9.88 -10.41 -0.60
C GLU A 114 10.16 -10.67 -2.09
N ASN A 115 9.79 -11.84 -2.60
CA ASN A 115 10.01 -12.26 -3.98
C ASN A 115 8.72 -12.27 -4.82
N ALA A 116 7.64 -11.83 -4.24
CA ALA A 116 6.35 -11.84 -4.91
C ALA A 116 6.22 -10.77 -6.00
#